data_a46264e48a07ba236578649154b05db7
#
_entry.id   a46264e48a07ba236578649154b05db7
#
_cell.length_a   1.000
_cell.length_b   1.000
_cell.length_c   1.000
_cell.angle_alpha   90.00
_cell.angle_beta   90.00
_cell.angle_gamma   90.00
#
_symmetry.space_group_name_H-M   'P 1'
#
loop_
_entity.id
_entity.type
_entity.pdbx_description
1 polymer ?
#
loop_
_entity_poly.entity_id
_entity_poly.type
_entity_poly.pdbx_seq_one_letter_code
_entity_poly.pdbx_strand_id
1 'polypeptide(L)'
;CPNYRRIFKDNYVFIFDKAMYLELKNGGINTVYYLPMMAAADRLDNLVVPESAVDTVSSDVSFVGSMYNEKHNLYDRMYENLDTYARGYLDGIIEAQLKVWGISFADKLLTDKIIECMYKSMPYQNQEDGAETLRYIYSNYFIARKVTSIERQRLLKAVSERFQLKLYTHNKPEDMPEAQFMGPIDWEESMPAVFKHSRINLNITLRSIQTGIPLRAFDIMGAGGFLLSNYQEDFLDYFIPGEDFVYFEDENDMLLKIEYYLNHDKERKEIACNGYQKVKKSHTYDARAEYMLKVAGNEI
;
A
#
# COMPACT_ATOMS: atom_id res chain seq x y z
N CYS A 1 -1.31 -10.80 12.35
CA CYS A 1 -1.88 -12.01 12.96
C CYS A 1 -1.51 -12.06 14.44
N PRO A 2 -2.46 -12.08 15.38
CA PRO A 2 -2.17 -11.86 16.80
C PRO A 2 -1.42 -12.98 17.52
N ASN A 3 -1.14 -14.11 16.90
CA ASN A 3 -0.63 -15.30 17.57
C ASN A 3 0.72 -15.80 17.08
N TYR A 4 1.59 -14.94 16.60
CA TYR A 4 2.88 -15.36 16.02
C TYR A 4 3.69 -16.28 16.93
N ARG A 5 3.80 -16.03 18.23
CA ARG A 5 4.68 -16.79 19.10
C ARG A 5 4.23 -18.20 19.47
N ARG A 6 2.92 -18.53 19.40
CA ARG A 6 2.40 -19.87 19.75
C ARG A 6 2.16 -20.78 18.54
N ILE A 7 1.85 -20.22 17.40
CA ILE A 7 1.50 -20.96 16.18
C ILE A 7 2.75 -21.51 15.46
N PHE A 8 3.91 -20.91 15.68
CA PHE A 8 5.10 -21.06 14.84
C PHE A 8 5.85 -22.37 14.90
N LYS A 9 5.67 -23.19 15.91
CA LYS A 9 6.43 -24.43 16.02
C LYS A 9 6.08 -25.43 14.90
N ASP A 10 4.85 -25.34 14.38
CA ASP A 10 4.30 -26.25 13.38
C ASP A 10 3.73 -25.53 12.12
N ASN A 11 3.99 -24.21 11.97
CA ASN A 11 3.48 -23.43 10.85
C ASN A 11 4.60 -22.73 10.09
N TYR A 12 4.45 -22.64 8.78
CA TYR A 12 5.28 -21.80 7.91
C TYR A 12 4.58 -20.47 7.68
N VAL A 13 5.22 -19.34 8.01
CA VAL A 13 4.65 -18.01 7.88
C VAL A 13 5.40 -17.21 6.82
N PHE A 14 4.68 -16.79 5.79
CA PHE A 14 5.25 -16.03 4.67
C PHE A 14 4.92 -14.55 4.84
N ILE A 15 5.95 -13.71 4.85
CA ILE A 15 5.88 -12.26 5.08
C ILE A 15 6.34 -11.56 3.82
N PHE A 16 5.52 -10.63 3.31
CA PHE A 16 5.82 -9.90 2.07
C PHE A 16 6.62 -8.60 2.28
N ASP A 17 6.76 -8.15 3.52
CA ASP A 17 7.52 -6.97 3.93
C ASP A 17 8.85 -7.43 4.53
N LYS A 18 9.96 -7.09 3.86
CA LYS A 18 11.29 -7.57 4.23
C LYS A 18 11.74 -7.04 5.59
N ALA A 19 11.40 -5.80 5.93
CA ALA A 19 11.73 -5.23 7.23
C ALA A 19 11.00 -6.00 8.35
N MET A 20 9.72 -6.30 8.18
CA MET A 20 8.94 -7.10 9.12
C MET A 20 9.46 -8.54 9.22
N TYR A 21 9.82 -9.15 8.09
CA TYR A 21 10.46 -10.47 8.07
C TYR A 21 11.74 -10.49 8.89
N LEU A 22 12.63 -9.51 8.69
CA LEU A 22 13.89 -9.41 9.41
C LEU A 22 13.69 -9.16 10.92
N GLU A 23 12.72 -8.34 11.27
CA GLU A 23 12.36 -8.10 12.68
C GLU A 23 11.94 -9.40 13.38
N LEU A 24 11.03 -10.16 12.76
CA LEU A 24 10.57 -11.45 13.30
C LEU A 24 11.68 -12.49 13.36
N LYS A 25 12.51 -12.57 12.32
CA LYS A 25 13.64 -13.49 12.25
C LYS A 25 14.69 -13.20 13.32
N ASN A 26 15.05 -11.92 13.49
CA ASN A 26 15.96 -11.44 14.53
C ASN A 26 15.38 -11.61 15.94
N GLY A 27 14.06 -11.57 16.06
CA GLY A 27 13.33 -11.89 17.30
C GLY A 27 13.29 -13.38 17.65
N GLY A 28 13.98 -14.24 16.87
CA GLY A 28 14.11 -15.67 17.14
C GLY A 28 12.99 -16.55 16.56
N ILE A 29 12.15 -16.01 15.67
CA ILE A 29 11.10 -16.77 15.01
C ILE A 29 11.66 -17.39 13.73
N ASN A 30 11.99 -18.68 13.77
CA ASN A 30 12.69 -19.37 12.68
C ASN A 30 11.77 -19.84 11.54
N THR A 31 10.46 -19.90 11.78
CA THR A 31 9.45 -20.40 10.81
C THR A 31 8.85 -19.29 9.96
N VAL A 32 9.48 -18.11 9.91
CA VAL A 32 9.12 -17.02 9.01
C VAL A 32 10.00 -17.05 7.77
N TYR A 33 9.39 -16.76 6.63
CA TYR A 33 10.02 -16.74 5.31
C TYR A 33 9.61 -15.46 4.58
N TYR A 34 10.57 -14.81 3.93
CA TYR A 34 10.26 -13.66 3.09
C TYR A 34 9.68 -14.15 1.75
N LEU A 35 8.53 -13.64 1.40
CA LEU A 35 7.88 -13.96 0.13
C LEU A 35 7.04 -12.77 -0.34
N PRO A 36 7.47 -12.05 -1.39
CA PRO A 36 6.72 -10.92 -1.92
C PRO A 36 5.36 -11.34 -2.47
N MET A 37 4.43 -10.40 -2.56
CA MET A 37 3.12 -10.57 -3.16
C MET A 37 3.22 -10.97 -4.64
N MET A 38 2.09 -11.20 -5.30
CA MET A 38 1.99 -11.72 -6.66
C MET A 38 0.78 -11.13 -7.39
N ALA A 39 0.69 -11.40 -8.69
CA ALA A 39 -0.49 -11.12 -9.50
C ALA A 39 -1.00 -12.38 -10.22
N ALA A 40 -2.29 -12.39 -10.53
CA ALA A 40 -2.92 -13.42 -11.36
C ALA A 40 -2.74 -13.08 -12.87
N ALA A 41 -1.50 -12.96 -13.33
CA ALA A 41 -1.17 -12.44 -14.66
C ALA A 41 -1.90 -13.20 -15.79
N ASP A 42 -1.98 -14.52 -15.73
CA ASP A 42 -2.66 -15.31 -16.77
C ASP A 42 -4.17 -15.02 -16.82
N ARG A 43 -4.80 -14.80 -15.67
CA ARG A 43 -6.20 -14.39 -15.62
C ARG A 43 -6.38 -12.98 -16.21
N LEU A 44 -5.45 -12.08 -15.90
CA LEU A 44 -5.48 -10.68 -16.37
C LEU A 44 -5.25 -10.58 -17.89
N ASP A 45 -4.47 -11.49 -18.47
CA ASP A 45 -4.27 -11.58 -19.93
C ASP A 45 -5.55 -11.93 -20.67
N ASN A 46 -6.36 -12.82 -20.08
CA ASN A 46 -7.61 -13.26 -20.68
C ASN A 46 -8.79 -12.31 -20.45
N LEU A 47 -8.58 -11.23 -19.70
CA LEU A 47 -9.63 -10.23 -19.45
C LEU A 47 -9.92 -9.41 -20.72
N VAL A 48 -11.13 -9.55 -21.21
CA VAL A 48 -11.65 -8.77 -22.34
C VAL A 48 -12.48 -7.61 -21.80
N VAL A 49 -12.03 -6.40 -22.03
CA VAL A 49 -12.80 -5.18 -21.71
C VAL A 49 -13.63 -4.81 -22.92
N PRO A 50 -14.98 -4.77 -22.84
CA PRO A 50 -15.82 -4.33 -23.95
C PRO A 50 -15.47 -2.91 -24.38
N GLU A 51 -15.46 -2.63 -25.69
CA GLU A 51 -15.15 -1.30 -26.23
C GLU A 51 -16.02 -0.20 -25.60
N SER A 52 -17.30 -0.49 -25.34
CA SER A 52 -18.24 0.43 -24.69
C SER A 52 -17.86 0.77 -23.25
N ALA A 53 -17.05 -0.03 -22.58
CA ALA A 53 -16.60 0.21 -21.21
C ALA A 53 -15.23 0.91 -21.15
N VAL A 54 -14.46 0.93 -22.24
CA VAL A 54 -13.10 1.50 -22.27
C VAL A 54 -13.10 2.98 -21.83
N ASP A 55 -13.98 3.79 -22.39
CA ASP A 55 -14.05 5.22 -22.03
C ASP A 55 -14.43 5.45 -20.56
N THR A 56 -15.21 4.53 -20.00
CA THR A 56 -15.62 4.61 -18.57
C THR A 56 -14.42 4.36 -17.65
N VAL A 57 -13.53 3.45 -18.00
CA VAL A 57 -12.37 3.07 -17.17
C VAL A 57 -11.09 3.85 -17.51
N SER A 58 -10.99 4.44 -18.69
CA SER A 58 -9.82 5.21 -19.13
C SER A 58 -9.70 6.54 -18.38
N SER A 59 -8.48 6.91 -18.02
CA SER A 59 -8.15 8.21 -17.42
C SER A 59 -6.69 8.57 -17.63
N ASP A 60 -6.34 9.85 -17.46
CA ASP A 60 -4.93 10.25 -17.41
C ASP A 60 -4.27 9.64 -16.18
N VAL A 61 -4.90 9.79 -15.00
CA VAL A 61 -4.44 9.20 -13.75
C VAL A 61 -5.59 8.45 -13.09
N SER A 62 -5.33 7.25 -12.59
CA SER A 62 -6.26 6.52 -11.73
C SER A 62 -5.65 6.25 -10.36
N PHE A 63 -6.50 6.24 -9.35
CA PHE A 63 -6.19 5.72 -8.02
C PHE A 63 -7.28 4.74 -7.58
N VAL A 64 -6.88 3.54 -7.19
CA VAL A 64 -7.78 2.52 -6.68
C VAL A 64 -7.35 2.11 -5.27
N GLY A 65 -8.11 2.47 -4.26
CA GLY A 65 -7.78 2.14 -2.87
C GLY A 65 -8.63 2.87 -1.84
N SER A 66 -8.50 2.47 -0.56
CA SER A 66 -9.16 3.16 0.54
C SER A 66 -8.55 4.53 0.78
N MET A 67 -9.35 5.51 1.13
CA MET A 67 -8.89 6.82 1.60
C MET A 67 -8.64 6.84 3.12
N TYR A 68 -9.06 5.81 3.84
CA TYR A 68 -9.04 5.75 5.31
C TYR A 68 -9.70 6.98 5.98
N ASN A 69 -10.73 7.51 5.32
CA ASN A 69 -11.50 8.69 5.74
C ASN A 69 -12.90 8.34 6.24
N GLU A 70 -13.08 7.12 6.73
CA GLU A 70 -14.34 6.68 7.33
C GLU A 70 -14.69 7.55 8.54
N LYS A 71 -15.97 7.97 8.66
CA LYS A 71 -16.46 8.83 9.76
C LYS A 71 -16.19 8.27 11.17
N HIS A 72 -15.98 6.97 11.27
CA HIS A 72 -15.73 6.27 12.53
C HIS A 72 -14.36 5.59 12.54
N ASN A 73 -13.36 6.17 11.86
CA ASN A 73 -12.02 5.60 11.90
C ASN A 73 -11.46 5.59 13.33
N LEU A 74 -10.58 4.63 13.59
CA LEU A 74 -10.08 4.37 14.94
C LEU A 74 -9.30 5.56 15.52
N TYR A 75 -8.50 6.25 14.68
CA TYR A 75 -7.65 7.34 15.13
C TYR A 75 -8.49 8.55 15.61
N ASP A 76 -9.42 9.03 14.80
CA ASP A 76 -10.20 10.25 15.11
C ASP A 76 -11.07 10.01 16.36
N ARG A 77 -11.70 8.84 16.48
CA ARG A 77 -12.45 8.44 17.69
C ARG A 77 -11.60 8.43 18.95
N MET A 78 -10.38 7.92 18.85
CA MET A 78 -9.43 7.94 19.96
C MET A 78 -9.00 9.38 20.26
N TYR A 79 -8.65 10.14 19.24
CA TYR A 79 -8.11 11.50 19.35
C TYR A 79 -9.08 12.46 20.05
N GLU A 80 -10.39 12.34 19.82
CA GLU A 80 -11.43 13.14 20.45
C GLU A 80 -11.44 13.06 21.98
N ASN A 81 -10.98 11.96 22.55
CA ASN A 81 -10.97 11.73 24.00
C ASN A 81 -9.58 11.89 24.64
N LEU A 82 -8.56 12.26 23.88
CA LEU A 82 -7.22 12.51 24.40
C LEU A 82 -7.10 13.89 25.07
N ASP A 83 -6.23 13.99 26.07
CA ASP A 83 -5.83 15.27 26.63
C ASP A 83 -4.98 16.10 25.67
N THR A 84 -4.80 17.39 25.96
CA THR A 84 -4.06 18.34 25.11
C THR A 84 -2.59 17.93 24.90
N TYR A 85 -1.95 17.33 25.92
CA TYR A 85 -0.57 16.88 25.82
C TYR A 85 -0.43 15.73 24.84
N ALA A 86 -1.28 14.69 24.98
CA ALA A 86 -1.26 13.53 24.12
C ALA A 86 -1.61 13.88 22.65
N ARG A 87 -2.58 14.79 22.45
CA ARG A 87 -2.92 15.32 21.11
C ARG A 87 -1.72 15.97 20.46
N GLY A 88 -1.11 16.97 21.11
CA GLY A 88 0.05 17.68 20.55
C GLY A 88 1.24 16.75 20.30
N TYR A 89 1.43 15.72 21.13
CA TYR A 89 2.48 14.72 20.91
C TYR A 89 2.22 13.88 19.66
N LEU A 90 0.99 13.38 19.47
CA LEU A 90 0.62 12.60 18.28
C LEU A 90 0.62 13.44 17.01
N ASP A 91 0.18 14.70 17.08
CA ASP A 91 0.25 15.64 15.96
C ASP A 91 1.70 15.83 15.52
N GLY A 92 2.63 15.98 16.48
CA GLY A 92 4.07 16.06 16.19
C GLY A 92 4.61 14.79 15.49
N ILE A 93 4.20 13.60 15.92
CA ILE A 93 4.58 12.32 15.25
C ILE A 93 4.05 12.29 13.82
N ILE A 94 2.77 12.63 13.61
CA ILE A 94 2.13 12.61 12.28
C ILE A 94 2.83 13.62 11.36
N GLU A 95 3.02 14.86 11.83
CA GLU A 95 3.72 15.91 11.08
C GLU A 95 5.15 15.49 10.66
N ALA A 96 5.89 14.85 11.57
CA ALA A 96 7.23 14.35 11.27
C ALA A 96 7.17 13.22 10.25
N GLN A 97 6.26 12.25 10.41
CA GLN A 97 6.10 11.11 9.51
C GLN A 97 5.67 11.53 8.10
N LEU A 98 4.85 12.57 7.97
CA LEU A 98 4.42 13.11 6.67
C LEU A 98 5.58 13.72 5.86
N LYS A 99 6.70 14.05 6.49
CA LYS A 99 7.91 14.61 5.83
C LYS A 99 8.94 13.56 5.46
N VAL A 100 8.74 12.29 5.87
CA VAL A 100 9.72 11.22 5.67
C VAL A 100 9.08 10.04 4.97
N TRP A 101 9.65 9.66 3.83
CA TRP A 101 9.25 8.50 3.03
C TRP A 101 10.22 7.32 3.23
N GLY A 102 9.77 6.12 2.89
CA GLY A 102 10.60 4.90 2.90
C GLY A 102 10.91 4.31 4.28
N ILE A 103 10.49 4.98 5.37
CA ILE A 103 10.61 4.46 6.73
C ILE A 103 9.41 4.86 7.59
N SER A 104 8.94 3.95 8.42
CA SER A 104 7.97 4.23 9.49
C SER A 104 8.69 4.23 10.83
N PHE A 105 8.53 5.30 11.59
CA PHE A 105 9.15 5.47 12.91
C PHE A 105 8.15 5.81 14.04
N ALA A 106 6.87 5.81 13.72
CA ALA A 106 5.83 6.14 14.70
C ALA A 106 5.88 5.23 15.94
N ASP A 107 6.15 3.94 15.75
CA ASP A 107 6.29 2.96 16.81
C ASP A 107 7.44 3.30 17.78
N LYS A 108 8.57 3.80 17.27
CA LYS A 108 9.76 4.18 18.05
C LYS A 108 9.56 5.44 18.87
N LEU A 109 8.66 6.33 18.41
CA LEU A 109 8.36 7.59 19.09
C LEU A 109 7.23 7.46 20.12
N LEU A 110 6.43 6.40 20.10
CA LEU A 110 5.40 6.20 21.12
C LEU A 110 6.02 5.86 22.48
N THR A 111 5.95 6.80 23.42
CA THR A 111 6.36 6.54 24.81
C THR A 111 5.28 5.72 25.54
N ASP A 112 5.65 5.03 26.63
CA ASP A 112 4.68 4.28 27.43
C ASP A 112 3.56 5.17 27.99
N LYS A 113 3.89 6.42 28.35
CA LYS A 113 2.91 7.41 28.77
C LYS A 113 1.89 7.74 27.68
N ILE A 114 2.32 7.90 26.45
CA ILE A 114 1.41 8.14 25.31
C ILE A 114 0.55 6.91 25.02
N ILE A 115 1.15 5.72 25.04
CA ILE A 115 0.40 4.46 24.89
C ILE A 115 -0.68 4.34 25.97
N GLU A 116 -0.37 4.69 27.21
CA GLU A 116 -1.34 4.70 28.31
C GLU A 116 -2.49 5.71 28.07
N CYS A 117 -2.18 6.91 27.59
CA CYS A 117 -3.20 7.89 27.20
C CYS A 117 -4.10 7.37 26.08
N MET A 118 -3.51 6.78 25.02
CA MET A 118 -4.24 6.19 23.91
C MET A 118 -5.14 5.04 24.39
N TYR A 119 -4.63 4.19 25.27
CA TYR A 119 -5.38 3.07 25.84
C TYR A 119 -6.56 3.54 26.71
N LYS A 120 -6.37 4.56 27.53
CA LYS A 120 -7.45 5.16 28.33
C LYS A 120 -8.54 5.79 27.47
N SER A 121 -8.15 6.41 26.35
CA SER A 121 -9.07 7.02 25.40
C SER A 121 -9.85 5.97 24.61
N MET A 122 -9.18 4.94 24.12
CA MET A 122 -9.77 3.87 23.35
C MET A 122 -9.11 2.53 23.67
N PRO A 123 -9.63 1.81 24.71
CA PRO A 123 -9.09 0.53 25.12
C PRO A 123 -9.14 -0.49 23.96
N TYR A 124 -8.02 -1.16 23.74
CA TYR A 124 -7.93 -2.29 22.84
C TYR A 124 -7.67 -3.56 23.64
N GLN A 125 -8.55 -4.53 23.51
CA GLN A 125 -8.35 -5.82 24.16
C GLN A 125 -7.42 -6.66 23.26
N ASN A 126 -6.19 -6.88 23.74
CA ASN A 126 -5.34 -7.91 23.17
C ASN A 126 -6.03 -9.26 23.36
N GLN A 127 -5.98 -10.11 22.34
CA GLN A 127 -6.30 -11.51 22.56
C GLN A 127 -5.26 -12.07 23.54
N GLU A 128 -5.68 -12.87 24.53
CA GLU A 128 -4.80 -13.42 25.59
C GLU A 128 -3.54 -14.11 25.04
N ASP A 129 -3.62 -14.61 23.80
CA ASP A 129 -2.55 -15.30 23.08
C ASP A 129 -1.87 -14.47 21.98
N GLY A 130 -2.21 -13.17 21.86
CA GLY A 130 -1.71 -12.30 20.80
C GLY A 130 -0.26 -11.84 21.01
N ALA A 131 0.54 -11.87 19.94
CA ALA A 131 1.90 -11.34 19.96
C ALA A 131 1.97 -9.82 19.72
N GLU A 132 0.87 -9.20 19.28
CA GLU A 132 0.82 -7.77 19.02
C GLU A 132 0.84 -6.99 20.33
N THR A 133 1.82 -6.11 20.46
CA THR A 133 1.89 -5.17 21.58
C THR A 133 0.92 -4.00 21.34
N LEU A 134 0.50 -3.31 22.42
CA LEU A 134 -0.27 -2.07 22.28
C LEU A 134 0.46 -1.04 21.42
N ARG A 135 1.78 -0.95 21.53
CA ARG A 135 2.63 -0.09 20.71
C ARG A 135 2.46 -0.41 19.21
N TYR A 136 2.54 -1.68 18.85
CA TYR A 136 2.33 -2.13 17.46
C TYR A 136 0.93 -1.80 16.97
N ILE A 137 -0.09 -2.06 17.77
CA ILE A 137 -1.49 -1.81 17.42
C ILE A 137 -1.71 -0.32 17.17
N TYR A 138 -1.32 0.55 18.11
CA TYR A 138 -1.54 1.99 17.97
C TYR A 138 -0.69 2.62 16.85
N SER A 139 0.53 2.13 16.62
CA SER A 139 1.34 2.63 15.50
C SER A 139 0.78 2.20 14.15
N ASN A 140 0.40 0.93 13.97
CA ASN A 140 0.05 0.40 12.66
C ASN A 140 -1.44 0.55 12.28
N TYR A 141 -2.35 0.37 13.25
CA TYR A 141 -3.79 0.46 12.95
C TYR A 141 -4.38 1.85 13.18
N PHE A 142 -3.74 2.69 13.98
CA PHE A 142 -4.22 4.05 14.26
C PHE A 142 -3.38 5.08 13.51
N ILE A 143 -2.11 5.25 13.88
CA ILE A 143 -1.25 6.32 13.37
C ILE A 143 -0.92 6.11 11.88
N ALA A 144 -0.47 4.94 11.48
CA ALA A 144 -0.10 4.68 10.09
C ALA A 144 -1.29 4.86 9.13
N ARG A 145 -2.51 4.47 9.53
CA ARG A 145 -3.72 4.72 8.73
C ARG A 145 -4.05 6.20 8.65
N LYS A 146 -3.90 6.94 9.76
CA LYS A 146 -4.14 8.40 9.77
C LYS A 146 -3.15 9.13 8.88
N VAL A 147 -1.86 8.82 8.99
CA VAL A 147 -0.82 9.37 8.10
C VAL A 147 -1.15 9.07 6.64
N THR A 148 -1.49 7.82 6.33
CA THR A 148 -1.86 7.42 4.95
C THR A 148 -3.08 8.18 4.45
N SER A 149 -4.10 8.38 5.31
CA SER A 149 -5.29 9.15 4.96
C SER A 149 -4.94 10.59 4.57
N ILE A 150 -4.13 11.26 5.40
CA ILE A 150 -3.69 12.63 5.13
C ILE A 150 -2.86 12.71 3.84
N GLU A 151 -1.93 11.78 3.65
CA GLU A 151 -1.11 11.73 2.43
C GLU A 151 -1.94 11.51 1.18
N ARG A 152 -2.83 10.51 1.19
CA ARG A 152 -3.72 10.23 0.05
C ARG A 152 -4.59 11.43 -0.28
N GLN A 153 -5.18 12.08 0.72
CA GLN A 153 -5.97 13.29 0.51
C GLN A 153 -5.13 14.41 -0.11
N ARG A 154 -3.95 14.71 0.45
CA ARG A 154 -3.07 15.77 -0.04
C ARG A 154 -2.58 15.50 -1.46
N LEU A 155 -2.01 14.32 -1.71
CA LEU A 155 -1.42 13.98 -3.00
C LEU A 155 -2.47 13.88 -4.11
N LEU A 156 -3.60 13.21 -3.84
CA LEU A 156 -4.68 13.05 -4.82
C LEU A 156 -5.39 14.37 -5.13
N LYS A 157 -5.51 15.27 -4.14
CA LYS A 157 -5.99 16.63 -4.36
C LYS A 157 -5.07 17.38 -5.33
N ALA A 158 -3.77 17.40 -5.07
CA ALA A 158 -2.80 18.04 -5.94
C ALA A 158 -2.81 17.48 -7.38
N VAL A 159 -3.01 16.16 -7.52
CA VAL A 159 -3.20 15.53 -8.84
C VAL A 159 -4.49 15.99 -9.50
N SER A 160 -5.62 15.99 -8.79
CA SER A 160 -6.92 16.35 -9.36
C SER A 160 -7.02 17.82 -9.81
N GLU A 161 -6.25 18.70 -9.19
CA GLU A 161 -6.17 20.13 -9.57
C GLU A 161 -5.42 20.38 -10.90
N ARG A 162 -4.67 19.39 -11.40
CA ARG A 162 -3.83 19.53 -12.60
C ARG A 162 -4.13 18.53 -13.70
N PHE A 163 -4.63 17.36 -13.37
CA PHE A 163 -4.82 16.24 -14.28
C PHE A 163 -6.18 15.59 -14.11
N GLN A 164 -6.68 14.92 -15.14
CA GLN A 164 -7.88 14.12 -15.04
C GLN A 164 -7.63 12.92 -14.12
N LEU A 165 -8.17 12.96 -12.90
CA LEU A 165 -8.07 11.89 -11.91
C LEU A 165 -9.40 11.14 -11.79
N LYS A 166 -9.39 9.82 -12.03
CA LYS A 166 -10.47 8.92 -11.63
C LYS A 166 -10.12 8.25 -10.30
N LEU A 167 -11.03 8.41 -9.33
CA LEU A 167 -10.84 7.96 -7.95
C LEU A 167 -11.81 6.84 -7.61
N TYR A 168 -11.28 5.63 -7.42
CA TYR A 168 -12.04 4.44 -7.06
C TYR A 168 -11.81 4.13 -5.58
N THR A 169 -12.77 4.53 -4.75
CA THR A 169 -12.73 4.38 -3.29
C THR A 169 -14.14 4.29 -2.72
N HIS A 170 -14.27 3.76 -1.49
CA HIS A 170 -15.58 3.63 -0.84
C HIS A 170 -16.18 4.98 -0.45
N ASN A 171 -15.36 5.87 0.13
CA ASN A 171 -15.86 7.14 0.66
C ASN A 171 -15.38 8.28 -0.23
N LYS A 172 -16.33 9.11 -0.69
CA LYS A 172 -16.00 10.31 -1.46
C LYS A 172 -15.21 11.29 -0.58
N PRO A 173 -14.03 11.78 -1.03
CA PRO A 173 -13.35 12.87 -0.35
C PRO A 173 -14.15 14.17 -0.47
N GLU A 174 -14.21 14.96 0.60
CA GLU A 174 -14.98 16.22 0.61
C GLU A 174 -14.22 17.34 -0.12
N ASP A 175 -12.88 17.35 -0.06
CA ASP A 175 -12.03 18.44 -0.53
C ASP A 175 -11.39 18.21 -1.92
N MET A 176 -12.00 17.39 -2.77
CA MET A 176 -11.50 17.08 -4.12
C MET A 176 -12.60 17.20 -5.17
N PRO A 177 -13.13 18.41 -5.41
CA PRO A 177 -14.23 18.59 -6.35
C PRO A 177 -13.87 18.25 -7.80
N GLU A 178 -12.59 18.40 -8.16
CA GLU A 178 -12.08 18.14 -9.52
C GLU A 178 -11.85 16.65 -9.81
N ALA A 179 -11.76 15.81 -8.78
CA ALA A 179 -11.60 14.38 -8.96
C ALA A 179 -12.92 13.71 -9.39
N GLN A 180 -12.85 12.86 -10.40
CA GLN A 180 -14.01 12.03 -10.79
C GLN A 180 -14.14 10.86 -9.82
N PHE A 181 -15.08 10.99 -8.88
CA PHE A 181 -15.38 9.92 -7.93
C PHE A 181 -16.21 8.82 -8.61
N MET A 182 -15.63 7.63 -8.70
CA MET A 182 -16.24 6.47 -9.37
C MET A 182 -16.88 5.48 -8.39
N GLY A 183 -16.69 5.66 -7.07
CA GLY A 183 -17.16 4.71 -6.06
C GLY A 183 -16.23 3.49 -5.90
N PRO A 184 -16.68 2.47 -5.15
CA PRO A 184 -15.96 1.22 -5.01
C PRO A 184 -15.98 0.44 -6.33
N ILE A 185 -14.94 -0.36 -6.54
CA ILE A 185 -14.77 -1.18 -7.74
C ILE A 185 -14.51 -2.64 -7.34
N ASP A 186 -15.03 -3.58 -8.11
CA ASP A 186 -14.72 -4.98 -7.90
C ASP A 186 -13.27 -5.29 -8.34
N TRP A 187 -12.68 -6.26 -7.67
CA TRP A 187 -11.28 -6.59 -7.85
C TRP A 187 -11.04 -7.62 -8.98
N GLU A 188 -12.07 -8.31 -9.43
CA GLU A 188 -11.92 -9.40 -10.40
C GLU A 188 -11.87 -8.91 -11.84
N GLU A 189 -12.80 -8.07 -12.24
CA GLU A 189 -12.95 -7.65 -13.64
C GLU A 189 -12.71 -6.15 -13.83
N SER A 190 -13.37 -5.31 -13.05
CA SER A 190 -13.39 -3.88 -13.30
C SER A 190 -12.09 -3.19 -12.86
N MET A 191 -11.50 -3.59 -11.74
CA MET A 191 -10.25 -3.01 -11.27
C MET A 191 -9.07 -3.27 -12.24
N PRO A 192 -8.85 -4.48 -12.75
CA PRO A 192 -7.83 -4.72 -13.76
C PRO A 192 -8.08 -3.95 -15.07
N ALA A 193 -9.35 -3.77 -15.46
CA ALA A 193 -9.70 -2.95 -16.62
C ALA A 193 -9.25 -1.50 -16.46
N VAL A 194 -9.45 -0.91 -15.26
CA VAL A 194 -8.93 0.43 -14.93
C VAL A 194 -7.42 0.49 -15.08
N PHE A 195 -6.69 -0.50 -14.54
CA PHE A 195 -5.22 -0.52 -14.61
C PHE A 195 -4.71 -0.64 -16.05
N LYS A 196 -5.39 -1.43 -16.86
CA LYS A 196 -5.03 -1.63 -18.27
C LYS A 196 -5.27 -0.40 -19.15
N HIS A 197 -6.30 0.39 -18.84
CA HIS A 197 -6.74 1.49 -19.69
C HIS A 197 -6.42 2.89 -19.13
N SER A 198 -6.02 3.02 -17.88
CA SER A 198 -5.49 4.29 -17.37
C SER A 198 -4.06 4.52 -17.85
N ARG A 199 -3.73 5.77 -18.20
CA ARG A 199 -2.39 6.11 -18.66
C ARG A 199 -1.37 5.98 -17.54
N ILE A 200 -1.71 6.42 -16.33
CA ILE A 200 -0.89 6.32 -15.11
C ILE A 200 -1.74 5.74 -13.99
N ASN A 201 -1.26 4.68 -13.36
CA ASN A 201 -1.88 4.12 -12.17
C ASN A 201 -1.05 4.51 -10.95
N LEU A 202 -1.63 5.36 -10.10
CA LEU A 202 -0.97 5.88 -8.93
C LEU A 202 -1.15 4.92 -7.74
N ASN A 203 -0.04 4.54 -7.11
CA ASN A 203 -0.04 3.81 -5.86
C ASN A 203 0.55 4.66 -4.73
N ILE A 204 -0.20 4.80 -3.63
CA ILE A 204 0.24 5.43 -2.39
C ILE A 204 0.12 4.39 -1.29
N THR A 205 1.25 3.81 -0.90
CA THR A 205 1.35 2.66 0.00
C THR A 205 0.86 3.01 1.41
N LEU A 206 0.15 2.08 2.04
CA LEU A 206 -0.22 2.19 3.45
C LEU A 206 1.04 2.24 4.33
N ARG A 207 1.13 3.22 5.22
CA ARG A 207 2.32 3.47 6.07
C ARG A 207 2.65 2.38 7.09
N SER A 208 1.78 1.40 7.29
CA SER A 208 2.10 0.19 8.06
C SER A 208 2.93 -0.84 7.28
N ILE A 209 3.02 -0.71 5.96
CA ILE A 209 3.96 -1.46 5.12
C ILE A 209 5.28 -0.68 5.17
N GLN A 210 6.33 -1.30 5.72
CA GLN A 210 7.61 -0.62 5.96
C GLN A 210 8.45 -0.54 4.69
N THR A 211 8.86 -1.68 4.15
CA THR A 211 9.68 -1.77 2.92
C THR A 211 9.01 -2.55 1.80
N GLY A 212 7.97 -3.33 2.13
CA GLY A 212 7.33 -4.30 1.25
C GLY A 212 6.62 -3.68 0.04
N ILE A 213 6.59 -4.42 -1.05
CA ILE A 213 5.84 -4.06 -2.24
C ILE A 213 4.35 -4.36 -1.99
N PRO A 214 3.45 -3.37 -2.05
CA PRO A 214 2.02 -3.61 -1.83
C PRO A 214 1.41 -4.44 -2.96
N LEU A 215 0.39 -5.25 -2.63
CA LEU A 215 -0.34 -6.08 -3.61
C LEU A 215 -0.81 -5.26 -4.82
N ARG A 216 -1.26 -4.04 -4.58
CA ARG A 216 -1.71 -3.11 -5.63
C ARG A 216 -0.68 -2.88 -6.73
N ALA A 217 0.59 -2.81 -6.39
CA ALA A 217 1.66 -2.66 -7.37
C ALA A 217 1.77 -3.87 -8.31
N PHE A 218 1.63 -5.08 -7.76
CA PHE A 218 1.58 -6.30 -8.56
C PHE A 218 0.31 -6.38 -9.42
N ASP A 219 -0.84 -5.96 -8.89
CA ASP A 219 -2.09 -5.91 -9.66
C ASP A 219 -1.97 -4.96 -10.86
N ILE A 220 -1.40 -3.76 -10.66
CA ILE A 220 -1.20 -2.76 -11.72
C ILE A 220 -0.25 -3.31 -12.81
N MET A 221 0.94 -3.74 -12.41
CA MET A 221 1.93 -4.26 -13.37
C MET A 221 1.45 -5.56 -14.02
N GLY A 222 0.80 -6.45 -13.26
CA GLY A 222 0.23 -7.69 -13.76
C GLY A 222 -0.88 -7.50 -14.79
N ALA A 223 -1.61 -6.39 -14.72
CA ALA A 223 -2.59 -5.98 -15.74
C ALA A 223 -1.97 -5.26 -16.96
N GLY A 224 -0.65 -5.05 -16.98
CA GLY A 224 0.04 -4.29 -17.99
C GLY A 224 -0.07 -2.77 -17.85
N GLY A 225 -0.49 -2.29 -16.68
CA GLY A 225 -0.60 -0.86 -16.36
C GLY A 225 0.73 -0.23 -16.00
N PHE A 226 0.89 1.05 -16.33
CA PHE A 226 2.04 1.84 -15.88
C PHE A 226 1.88 2.17 -14.39
N LEU A 227 2.85 1.77 -13.58
CA LEU A 227 2.90 2.00 -12.15
C LEU A 227 3.72 3.25 -11.80
N LEU A 228 3.08 4.23 -11.14
CA LEU A 228 3.75 5.31 -10.43
C LEU A 228 3.48 5.14 -8.93
N SER A 229 4.51 4.84 -8.14
CA SER A 229 4.39 4.52 -6.72
C SER A 229 5.24 5.42 -5.85
N ASN A 230 4.87 5.62 -4.57
CA ASN A 230 5.85 6.10 -3.61
C ASN A 230 6.99 5.09 -3.46
N TYR A 231 8.16 5.56 -3.00
CA TYR A 231 9.32 4.70 -2.77
C TYR A 231 9.03 3.62 -1.72
N GLN A 232 9.40 2.38 -2.05
CA GLN A 232 9.47 1.21 -1.16
C GLN A 232 10.74 0.44 -1.49
N GLU A 233 11.56 0.12 -0.49
CA GLU A 233 12.90 -0.47 -0.69
C GLU A 233 12.87 -1.82 -1.38
N ASP A 234 11.90 -2.68 -1.05
CA ASP A 234 11.80 -4.05 -1.58
C ASP A 234 11.57 -4.09 -3.11
N PHE A 235 11.15 -2.97 -3.75
CA PHE A 235 11.10 -2.92 -5.22
C PHE A 235 12.47 -3.17 -5.84
N LEU A 236 13.54 -2.67 -5.23
CA LEU A 236 14.90 -2.76 -5.78
C LEU A 236 15.45 -4.18 -5.82
N ASP A 237 14.87 -5.10 -5.06
CA ASP A 237 15.24 -6.53 -5.11
C ASP A 237 14.74 -7.22 -6.41
N TYR A 238 13.70 -6.67 -7.05
CA TYR A 238 12.99 -7.34 -8.15
C TYR A 238 12.83 -6.49 -9.41
N PHE A 239 12.76 -5.17 -9.27
CA PHE A 239 12.44 -4.24 -10.34
C PHE A 239 13.46 -3.12 -10.44
N ILE A 240 13.67 -2.61 -11.65
CA ILE A 240 14.58 -1.50 -11.93
C ILE A 240 13.75 -0.23 -12.11
N PRO A 241 13.95 0.80 -11.24
CA PRO A 241 13.29 2.08 -11.39
C PRO A 241 13.62 2.76 -12.74
N GLY A 242 12.61 3.31 -13.39
CA GLY A 242 12.72 3.92 -14.71
C GLY A 242 12.70 2.92 -15.87
N GLU A 243 12.82 1.61 -15.61
CA GLU A 243 12.74 0.56 -16.63
C GLU A 243 11.48 -0.31 -16.48
N ASP A 244 11.10 -0.68 -15.23
CA ASP A 244 9.98 -1.59 -14.95
C ASP A 244 8.81 -0.90 -14.26
N PHE A 245 9.08 0.15 -13.53
CA PHE A 245 8.13 1.01 -12.82
C PHE A 245 8.76 2.37 -12.54
N VAL A 246 7.95 3.31 -12.07
CA VAL A 246 8.45 4.63 -11.63
C VAL A 246 8.04 4.87 -10.18
N TYR A 247 8.95 5.43 -9.37
CA TYR A 247 8.60 5.91 -8.04
C TYR A 247 8.75 7.43 -7.93
N PHE A 248 8.08 8.00 -6.95
CA PHE A 248 8.20 9.41 -6.58
C PHE A 248 8.67 9.55 -5.13
N GLU A 249 9.39 10.64 -4.86
CA GLU A 249 9.99 10.93 -3.56
C GLU A 249 9.18 11.95 -2.75
N ASP A 250 8.45 12.85 -3.43
CA ASP A 250 7.58 13.84 -2.81
C ASP A 250 6.43 14.24 -3.75
N GLU A 251 5.58 15.16 -3.30
CA GLU A 251 4.43 15.67 -4.07
C GLU A 251 4.84 16.35 -5.37
N ASN A 252 5.89 17.19 -5.33
CA ASN A 252 6.33 17.90 -6.52
C ASN A 252 6.94 16.95 -7.56
N ASP A 253 7.76 16.01 -7.12
CA ASP A 253 8.35 14.97 -7.98
C ASP A 253 7.25 14.09 -8.59
N MET A 254 6.21 13.74 -7.82
CA MET A 254 5.04 13.02 -8.32
C MET A 254 4.35 13.78 -9.46
N LEU A 255 4.05 15.06 -9.26
CA LEU A 255 3.37 15.89 -10.26
C LEU A 255 4.21 16.08 -11.53
N LEU A 256 5.52 16.30 -11.41
CA LEU A 256 6.43 16.39 -12.54
C LEU A 256 6.51 15.08 -13.32
N LYS A 257 6.57 13.94 -12.64
CA LYS A 257 6.57 12.61 -13.28
C LYS A 257 5.24 12.31 -13.96
N ILE A 258 4.11 12.69 -13.37
CA ILE A 258 2.81 12.56 -14.05
C ILE A 258 2.81 13.37 -15.35
N GLU A 259 3.18 14.66 -15.30
CA GLU A 259 3.24 15.52 -16.47
C GLU A 259 4.19 14.95 -17.54
N TYR A 260 5.38 14.51 -17.14
CA TYR A 260 6.36 13.92 -18.03
C TYR A 260 5.80 12.69 -18.75
N TYR A 261 5.31 11.69 -18.03
CA TYR A 261 4.85 10.44 -18.62
C TYR A 261 3.50 10.55 -19.34
N LEU A 262 2.70 11.58 -19.09
CA LEU A 262 1.55 11.91 -19.92
C LEU A 262 1.97 12.43 -21.30
N ASN A 263 3.15 13.03 -21.44
CA ASN A 263 3.70 13.55 -22.69
C ASN A 263 4.68 12.58 -23.39
N HIS A 264 5.11 11.49 -22.72
CA HIS A 264 6.07 10.52 -23.23
C HIS A 264 5.45 9.11 -23.36
N ASP A 265 4.45 8.99 -24.22
CA ASP A 265 3.60 7.80 -24.36
C ASP A 265 4.38 6.51 -24.69
N LYS A 266 5.40 6.63 -25.54
CA LYS A 266 6.22 5.48 -25.95
C LYS A 266 7.01 4.93 -24.78
N GLU A 267 7.73 5.77 -24.06
CA GLU A 267 8.53 5.40 -22.88
C GLU A 267 7.65 4.83 -21.77
N ARG A 268 6.51 5.49 -21.49
CA ARG A 268 5.53 5.00 -20.50
C ARG A 268 5.04 3.59 -20.80
N LYS A 269 4.72 3.29 -22.06
CA LYS A 269 4.26 1.96 -22.50
C LYS A 269 5.37 0.92 -22.45
N GLU A 270 6.60 1.31 -22.73
CA GLU A 270 7.78 0.44 -22.63
C GLU A 270 8.02 0.03 -21.18
N ILE A 271 8.02 0.98 -20.24
CA ILE A 271 8.13 0.71 -18.80
C ILE A 271 7.00 -0.20 -18.31
N ALA A 272 5.76 0.08 -18.69
CA ALA A 272 4.61 -0.76 -18.31
C ALA A 272 4.75 -2.20 -18.84
N CYS A 273 5.22 -2.36 -20.09
CA CYS A 273 5.48 -3.66 -20.68
C CYS A 273 6.58 -4.43 -19.93
N ASN A 274 7.68 -3.77 -19.57
CA ASN A 274 8.77 -4.39 -18.83
C ASN A 274 8.33 -4.87 -17.46
N GLY A 275 7.64 -4.02 -16.70
CA GLY A 275 7.06 -4.38 -15.39
C GLY A 275 6.12 -5.58 -15.49
N TYR A 276 5.22 -5.58 -16.48
CA TYR A 276 4.33 -6.69 -16.76
C TYR A 276 5.10 -8.00 -17.05
N GLN A 277 6.12 -7.98 -17.92
CA GLN A 277 6.91 -9.17 -18.25
C GLN A 277 7.62 -9.77 -17.02
N LYS A 278 8.16 -8.92 -16.15
CA LYS A 278 8.76 -9.38 -14.89
C LYS A 278 7.75 -10.02 -13.94
N VAL A 279 6.57 -9.39 -13.78
CA VAL A 279 5.50 -9.95 -12.96
C VAL A 279 5.06 -11.30 -13.51
N LYS A 280 4.78 -11.39 -14.80
CA LYS A 280 4.34 -12.62 -15.48
C LYS A 280 5.37 -13.75 -15.36
N LYS A 281 6.65 -13.42 -15.43
CA LYS A 281 7.73 -14.41 -15.38
C LYS A 281 7.97 -14.96 -13.98
N SER A 282 7.87 -14.12 -12.94
CA SER A 282 8.45 -14.47 -11.63
C SER A 282 7.54 -14.16 -10.42
N HIS A 283 6.43 -13.45 -10.63
CA HIS A 283 5.57 -13.00 -9.53
C HIS A 283 4.11 -13.42 -9.74
N THR A 284 3.93 -14.71 -10.09
CA THR A 284 2.61 -15.34 -10.25
C THR A 284 2.21 -16.14 -9.00
N TYR A 285 0.94 -16.50 -8.91
CA TYR A 285 0.44 -17.38 -7.84
C TYR A 285 1.14 -18.75 -7.88
N ASP A 286 1.38 -19.30 -9.08
CA ASP A 286 2.05 -20.59 -9.24
C ASP A 286 3.49 -20.54 -8.72
N ALA A 287 4.25 -19.50 -9.06
CA ALA A 287 5.61 -19.32 -8.57
C ALA A 287 5.66 -19.19 -7.02
N ARG A 288 4.67 -18.56 -6.41
CA ARG A 288 4.56 -18.48 -4.94
C ARG A 288 4.18 -19.79 -4.31
N ALA A 289 3.20 -20.50 -4.90
CA ALA A 289 2.79 -21.82 -4.42
C ALA A 289 3.93 -22.85 -4.50
N GLU A 290 4.69 -22.84 -5.60
CA GLU A 290 5.88 -23.69 -5.74
C GLU A 290 6.91 -23.44 -4.65
N TYR A 291 7.24 -22.15 -4.38
CA TYR A 291 8.15 -21.79 -3.30
C TYR A 291 7.63 -22.24 -1.93
N MET A 292 6.34 -21.99 -1.63
CA MET A 292 5.74 -22.40 -0.36
C MET A 292 5.80 -23.92 -0.17
N LEU A 293 5.57 -24.70 -1.22
CA LEU A 293 5.65 -26.18 -1.18
C LEU A 293 7.09 -26.65 -0.94
N LYS A 294 8.08 -26.04 -1.58
CA LYS A 294 9.50 -26.35 -1.34
C LYS A 294 9.92 -26.07 0.10
N VAL A 295 9.48 -24.95 0.67
CA VAL A 295 9.73 -24.63 2.09
C VAL A 295 9.07 -25.68 2.99
N ALA A 296 7.81 -26.03 2.74
CA ALA A 296 7.08 -27.01 3.55
C ALA A 296 7.63 -28.44 3.42
N GLY A 297 8.21 -28.77 2.26
CA GLY A 297 8.88 -30.05 2.00
C GLY A 297 10.30 -30.14 2.54
N ASN A 298 10.83 -29.09 3.16
CA ASN A 298 12.23 -28.97 3.58
C ASN A 298 13.24 -29.13 2.41
N GLU A 299 12.86 -28.63 1.23
CA GLU A 299 13.69 -28.68 0.01
C GLU A 299 14.55 -27.41 -0.14
N ILE A 300 14.40 -26.44 0.78
CA ILE A 300 15.13 -25.16 0.84
C ILE A 300 15.61 -24.93 2.26
#